data_6528c1e657faa0ba988b9c7281ed2d57
#
_entry.id   6528c1e657faa0ba988b9c7281ed2d57
#
_cell.length_a   1.000
_cell.length_b   1.000
_cell.length_c   1.000
_cell.angle_alpha   90.00
_cell.angle_beta   90.00
_cell.angle_gamma   90.00
#
_symmetry.space_group_name_H-M   'P 1'
#
loop_
_entity.id
_entity.type
_entity.pdbx_description
1 polymer ?
#
loop_
_entity_poly.entity_id
_entity_poly.type
_entity_poly.pdbx_seq_one_letter_code
_entity_poly.pdbx_strand_id
1 'polypeptide(L)'
;VQRNQAGDWTQWIHFFLEAVTLQANKNIRLINEVNQLYDHDLELAQSLINSSSVKKLIDAIFQKPVFTVHTISSAAEISEATCRRFLSILESERIIFSNGRQRSKTYYYYNLLDKLR
;
A
#
# COMPACT_ATOMS: atom_id res chain seq x y z
N VAL A 1 49.34 9.02 -14.57
CA VAL A 1 48.17 9.82 -14.26
C VAL A 1 46.94 9.26 -14.92
N GLN A 2 46.99 9.02 -16.22
CA GLN A 2 45.86 8.47 -16.96
C GLN A 2 45.49 7.06 -16.48
N ARG A 3 46.47 6.25 -16.13
CA ARG A 3 46.25 4.91 -15.62
C ARG A 3 45.54 4.92 -14.31
N ASN A 4 45.90 5.85 -13.42
CA ASN A 4 45.23 6.01 -12.14
C ASN A 4 43.79 6.45 -12.34
N GLN A 5 43.51 7.33 -13.26
CA GLN A 5 42.19 7.77 -13.59
C GLN A 5 41.33 6.63 -14.12
N ALA A 6 41.88 5.77 -14.97
CA ALA A 6 41.16 4.61 -15.49
C ALA A 6 40.86 3.61 -14.38
N GLY A 7 41.79 3.39 -13.44
CA GLY A 7 41.57 2.54 -12.30
C GLY A 7 40.46 3.07 -11.36
N ASP A 8 40.48 4.39 -11.13
CA ASP A 8 39.48 5.04 -10.31
C ASP A 8 38.08 4.91 -10.93
N TRP A 9 38.00 5.07 -12.27
CA TRP A 9 36.73 4.89 -12.99
C TRP A 9 36.19 3.48 -12.82
N THR A 10 37.01 2.47 -12.94
CA THR A 10 36.62 1.06 -12.81
C THR A 10 36.07 0.80 -11.43
N GLN A 11 36.74 1.27 -10.37
CA GLN A 11 36.26 1.11 -8.99
C GLN A 11 34.95 1.83 -8.76
N TRP A 12 34.82 3.05 -9.29
CA TRP A 12 33.61 3.83 -9.16
C TRP A 12 32.42 3.13 -9.84
N ILE A 13 32.64 2.58 -11.05
CA ILE A 13 31.60 1.85 -11.78
C ILE A 13 31.13 0.63 -10.98
N HIS A 14 32.06 -0.15 -10.42
CA HIS A 14 31.70 -1.29 -9.59
C HIS A 14 30.87 -0.88 -8.38
N PHE A 15 31.29 0.15 -7.69
CA PHE A 15 30.54 0.69 -6.54
C PHE A 15 29.14 1.12 -6.94
N PHE A 16 29.03 1.84 -8.04
CA PHE A 16 27.74 2.31 -8.55
C PHE A 16 26.81 1.15 -8.90
N LEU A 17 27.32 0.15 -9.59
CA LEU A 17 26.53 -1.02 -9.98
C LEU A 17 26.05 -1.82 -8.76
N GLU A 18 26.91 -1.98 -7.76
CA GLU A 18 26.51 -2.63 -6.51
C GLU A 18 25.38 -1.86 -5.83
N ALA A 19 25.49 -0.54 -5.75
CA ALA A 19 24.46 0.30 -5.14
C ALA A 19 23.12 0.19 -5.88
N VAL A 20 23.16 0.22 -7.22
CA VAL A 20 21.95 0.08 -8.04
C VAL A 20 21.33 -1.30 -7.85
N THR A 21 22.13 -2.35 -7.82
CA THR A 21 21.65 -3.72 -7.59
C THR A 21 20.97 -3.86 -6.24
N LEU A 22 21.56 -3.32 -5.18
CA LEU A 22 20.97 -3.35 -3.84
C LEU A 22 19.63 -2.61 -3.80
N GLN A 23 19.56 -1.45 -4.45
CA GLN A 23 18.32 -0.68 -4.50
C GLN A 23 17.23 -1.42 -5.28
N ALA A 24 17.59 -2.02 -6.41
CA ALA A 24 16.65 -2.81 -7.20
C ALA A 24 16.11 -4.00 -6.41
N ASN A 25 16.97 -4.70 -5.67
CA ASN A 25 16.57 -5.83 -4.83
C ASN A 25 15.61 -5.40 -3.72
N LYS A 26 15.84 -4.25 -3.10
CA LYS A 26 14.94 -3.69 -2.11
C LYS A 26 13.57 -3.38 -2.71
N ASN A 27 13.54 -2.78 -3.91
CA ASN A 27 12.29 -2.46 -4.59
C ASN A 27 11.50 -3.71 -4.97
N ILE A 28 12.18 -4.75 -5.45
CA ILE A 28 11.54 -6.03 -5.79
C ILE A 28 10.94 -6.65 -4.53
N ARG A 29 11.66 -6.64 -3.43
CA ARG A 29 11.19 -7.17 -2.14
C ARG A 29 9.95 -6.42 -1.68
N LEU A 30 9.97 -5.09 -1.76
CA LEU A 30 8.83 -4.26 -1.38
C LEU A 30 7.61 -4.57 -2.24
N ILE A 31 7.79 -4.67 -3.57
CA ILE A 31 6.70 -5.01 -4.49
C ILE A 31 6.10 -6.37 -4.12
N ASN A 32 6.94 -7.36 -3.84
CA ASN A 32 6.47 -8.69 -3.45
C ASN A 32 5.70 -8.65 -2.13
N GLU A 33 6.18 -7.91 -1.15
CA GLU A 33 5.51 -7.75 0.14
C GLU A 33 4.16 -7.05 -0.01
N VAL A 34 4.08 -6.03 -0.83
CA VAL A 34 2.83 -5.30 -1.09
C VAL A 34 1.83 -6.22 -1.82
N ASN A 35 2.30 -7.00 -2.81
CA ASN A 35 1.45 -7.94 -3.51
C ASN A 35 0.91 -9.03 -2.57
N GLN A 36 1.73 -9.55 -1.68
CA GLN A 36 1.31 -10.54 -0.69
C GLN A 36 0.28 -9.95 0.28
N LEU A 37 0.50 -8.71 0.71
CA LEU A 37 -0.44 -8.02 1.58
C LEU A 37 -1.78 -7.82 0.86
N TYR A 38 -1.75 -7.40 -0.39
CA TYR A 38 -2.95 -7.21 -1.21
C TYR A 38 -3.75 -8.50 -1.30
N ASP A 39 -3.10 -9.60 -1.67
CA ASP A 39 -3.77 -10.88 -1.83
C ASP A 39 -4.37 -11.36 -0.51
N HIS A 40 -3.63 -11.23 0.59
CA HIS A 40 -4.08 -11.65 1.90
C HIS A 40 -5.27 -10.81 2.39
N ASP A 41 -5.16 -9.50 2.32
CA ASP A 41 -6.21 -8.62 2.84
C ASP A 41 -7.44 -8.61 1.95
N LEU A 42 -7.27 -8.75 0.63
CA LEU A 42 -8.40 -8.90 -0.29
C LEU A 42 -9.17 -10.19 0.01
N GLU A 43 -8.46 -11.30 0.16
CA GLU A 43 -9.09 -12.59 0.47
C GLU A 43 -9.84 -12.52 1.81
N LEU A 44 -9.21 -11.93 2.81
CA LEU A 44 -9.84 -11.75 4.12
C LEU A 44 -11.11 -10.88 4.00
N ALA A 45 -11.01 -9.76 3.32
CA ALA A 45 -12.14 -8.86 3.11
C ALA A 45 -13.28 -9.54 2.36
N GLN A 46 -12.96 -10.33 1.34
CA GLN A 46 -13.96 -11.08 0.58
C GLN A 46 -14.65 -12.16 1.42
N SER A 47 -13.95 -12.73 2.39
CA SER A 47 -14.55 -13.69 3.31
C SER A 47 -15.48 -13.02 4.33
N LEU A 48 -15.21 -11.77 4.67
CA LEU A 48 -16.02 -11.01 5.63
C LEU A 48 -17.20 -10.31 4.96
N ILE A 49 -17.04 -9.90 3.72
CA ILE A 49 -18.03 -9.12 2.97
C ILE A 49 -18.35 -9.86 1.68
N ASN A 50 -19.57 -10.42 1.62
CA ASN A 50 -20.01 -11.18 0.44
C ASN A 50 -20.55 -10.20 -0.62
N SER A 51 -19.64 -9.45 -1.26
CA SER A 51 -19.99 -8.50 -2.31
C SER A 51 -18.82 -8.33 -3.28
N SER A 52 -19.14 -8.25 -4.57
CA SER A 52 -18.14 -8.00 -5.61
C SER A 52 -17.53 -6.59 -5.49
N SER A 53 -18.22 -5.67 -4.84
CA SER A 53 -17.75 -4.28 -4.67
C SER A 53 -16.59 -4.17 -3.67
N VAL A 54 -16.35 -5.19 -2.85
CA VAL A 54 -15.27 -5.14 -1.87
C VAL A 54 -13.89 -5.06 -2.54
N LYS A 55 -13.73 -5.69 -3.70
CA LYS A 55 -12.47 -5.60 -4.45
C LYS A 55 -12.20 -4.16 -4.89
N LYS A 56 -13.22 -3.46 -5.36
CA LYS A 56 -13.10 -2.05 -5.74
C LYS A 56 -12.64 -1.21 -4.55
N LEU A 57 -13.19 -1.47 -3.38
CA LEU A 57 -12.82 -0.76 -2.16
C LEU A 57 -11.37 -1.04 -1.76
N ILE A 58 -10.95 -2.30 -1.77
CA ILE A 58 -9.58 -2.68 -1.43
C ILE A 58 -8.59 -2.06 -2.42
N ASP A 59 -8.89 -2.09 -3.72
CA ASP A 59 -8.06 -1.46 -4.74
C ASP A 59 -7.91 0.05 -4.47
N ALA A 60 -8.99 0.72 -4.11
CA ALA A 60 -8.95 2.15 -3.78
C ALA A 60 -8.15 2.43 -2.51
N ILE A 61 -8.25 1.59 -1.48
CA ILE A 61 -7.49 1.72 -0.24
C ILE A 61 -5.99 1.58 -0.51
N PHE A 62 -5.60 0.66 -1.39
CA PHE A 62 -4.19 0.50 -1.75
C PHE A 62 -3.65 1.71 -2.50
N GLN A 63 -4.49 2.43 -3.23
CA GLN A 63 -4.08 3.67 -3.89
C GLN A 63 -4.04 4.85 -2.92
N LYS A 64 -4.92 4.85 -1.91
CA LYS A 64 -5.06 5.94 -0.94
C LYS A 64 -5.17 5.37 0.47
N PRO A 65 -4.04 5.00 1.10
CA PRO A 65 -4.07 4.34 2.41
C PRO A 65 -4.47 5.25 3.58
N VAL A 66 -4.59 6.55 3.34
CA VAL A 66 -5.20 7.50 4.29
C VAL A 66 -6.39 8.13 3.57
N PHE A 67 -7.59 7.96 4.10
CA PHE A 67 -8.80 8.33 3.36
C PHE A 67 -9.96 8.65 4.29
N THR A 68 -10.96 9.33 3.72
CA THR A 68 -12.29 9.52 4.34
C THR A 68 -13.32 8.70 3.56
N VAL A 69 -14.52 8.54 4.13
CA VAL A 69 -15.61 7.84 3.43
C VAL A 69 -15.87 8.49 2.07
N HIS A 70 -15.92 9.82 2.03
CA HIS A 70 -16.22 10.56 0.81
C HIS A 70 -15.15 10.29 -0.27
N THR A 71 -13.87 10.41 0.07
CA THR A 71 -12.79 10.24 -0.90
C THR A 71 -12.70 8.80 -1.38
N ILE A 72 -12.83 7.83 -0.48
CA ILE A 72 -12.66 6.43 -0.85
C ILE A 72 -13.88 5.90 -1.62
N SER A 73 -15.09 6.34 -1.29
CA SER A 73 -16.28 5.94 -2.03
C SER A 73 -16.24 6.43 -3.45
N SER A 74 -15.77 7.66 -3.68
CA SER A 74 -15.56 8.19 -5.02
C SER A 74 -14.52 7.39 -5.79
N ALA A 75 -13.39 7.08 -5.16
CA ALA A 75 -12.31 6.33 -5.82
C ALA A 75 -12.73 4.91 -6.16
N ALA A 76 -13.51 4.26 -5.29
CA ALA A 76 -13.99 2.90 -5.49
C ALA A 76 -15.25 2.82 -6.34
N GLU A 77 -15.88 3.98 -6.64
CA GLU A 77 -17.14 4.05 -7.42
C GLU A 77 -18.26 3.25 -6.75
N ILE A 78 -18.38 3.38 -5.43
CA ILE A 78 -19.48 2.79 -4.66
C ILE A 78 -20.19 3.88 -3.86
N SER A 79 -21.42 3.60 -3.43
CA SER A 79 -22.18 4.58 -2.64
C SER A 79 -21.54 4.75 -1.26
N GLU A 80 -21.71 5.93 -0.66
CA GLU A 80 -21.18 6.20 0.66
C GLU A 80 -21.80 5.27 1.73
N ALA A 81 -23.08 4.94 1.61
CA ALA A 81 -23.74 4.03 2.54
C ALA A 81 -23.12 2.64 2.51
N THR A 82 -22.88 2.10 1.31
CA THR A 82 -22.21 0.81 1.14
C THR A 82 -20.77 0.88 1.66
N CYS A 83 -20.08 1.97 1.34
CA CYS A 83 -18.71 2.19 1.79
C CYS A 83 -18.63 2.20 3.32
N ARG A 84 -19.51 2.93 4.00
CA ARG A 84 -19.54 2.98 5.45
C ARG A 84 -19.74 1.61 6.07
N ARG A 85 -20.64 0.81 5.50
CA ARG A 85 -20.88 -0.55 5.96
C ARG A 85 -19.63 -1.41 5.85
N PHE A 86 -18.99 -1.37 4.69
CA PHE A 86 -17.75 -2.15 4.46
C PHE A 86 -16.61 -1.69 5.37
N LEU A 87 -16.43 -0.38 5.51
CA LEU A 87 -15.37 0.17 6.36
C LEU A 87 -15.60 -0.19 7.83
N SER A 88 -16.85 -0.21 8.27
CA SER A 88 -17.18 -0.63 9.64
C SER A 88 -16.76 -2.08 9.89
N ILE A 89 -17.01 -2.97 8.94
CA ILE A 89 -16.60 -4.37 9.06
C ILE A 89 -15.08 -4.48 9.08
N LEU A 90 -14.39 -3.80 8.16
CA LEU A 90 -12.93 -3.83 8.08
C LEU A 90 -12.29 -3.25 9.35
N GLU A 91 -12.89 -2.19 9.91
CA GLU A 91 -12.40 -1.59 11.17
C GLU A 91 -12.58 -2.54 12.33
N SER A 92 -13.72 -3.23 12.43
CA SER A 92 -13.98 -4.18 13.50
C SER A 92 -13.00 -5.36 13.46
N GLU A 93 -12.51 -5.73 12.30
CA GLU A 93 -11.52 -6.80 12.13
C GLU A 93 -10.07 -6.26 12.16
N ARG A 94 -9.91 -4.98 12.47
CA ARG A 94 -8.62 -4.31 12.61
C ARG A 94 -7.76 -4.33 11.33
N ILE A 95 -8.41 -4.42 10.18
CA ILE A 95 -7.72 -4.28 8.89
C ILE A 95 -7.40 -2.82 8.65
N ILE A 96 -8.32 -1.92 9.03
CA ILE A 96 -8.14 -0.48 8.99
C ILE A 96 -8.41 0.13 10.37
N PHE A 97 -7.93 1.34 10.58
CA PHE A 97 -8.11 2.09 11.82
C PHE A 97 -8.62 3.49 11.50
N SER A 98 -9.19 4.15 12.48
CA SER A 98 -9.69 5.50 12.31
C SER A 98 -9.27 6.40 13.46
N ASN A 99 -9.46 7.71 13.28
CA ASN A 99 -9.13 8.71 14.30
C ASN A 99 -10.22 8.84 15.40
N GLY A 100 -11.29 8.03 15.33
CA GLY A 100 -12.35 8.03 16.32
C GLY A 100 -13.32 9.20 16.23
N ARG A 101 -13.18 10.11 15.28
CA ARG A 101 -14.09 11.24 15.10
C ARG A 101 -15.40 10.79 14.46
N GLN A 102 -16.50 11.41 14.83
CA GLN A 102 -17.79 11.13 14.20
C GLN A 102 -17.96 11.93 12.90
N ARG A 103 -17.43 13.13 12.84
CA ARG A 103 -17.42 13.97 11.64
C ARG A 103 -16.03 14.00 11.04
N SER A 104 -15.95 13.96 9.71
CA SER A 104 -14.70 13.97 8.97
C SER A 104 -13.75 12.88 9.47
N LYS A 105 -14.32 11.69 9.73
CA LYS A 105 -13.56 10.55 10.21
C LYS A 105 -12.54 10.15 9.16
N THR A 106 -11.27 10.08 9.57
CA THR A 106 -10.17 9.68 8.69
C THR A 106 -9.78 8.26 9.05
N TYR A 107 -9.60 7.43 8.02
CA TYR A 107 -9.21 6.03 8.13
C TYR A 107 -7.77 5.85 7.70
N TYR A 108 -7.09 4.92 8.32
CA TYR A 108 -5.69 4.62 8.08
C TYR A 108 -5.50 3.13 7.82
N TYR A 109 -4.81 2.82 6.73
CA TYR A 109 -4.48 1.43 6.40
C TYR A 109 -3.01 1.20 6.76
N TYR A 110 -2.74 0.95 8.03
CA TYR A 110 -1.38 0.86 8.56
C TYR A 110 -0.60 -0.32 7.99
N ASN A 111 -1.27 -1.42 7.63
CA ASN A 111 -0.58 -2.57 7.06
C ASN A 111 0.23 -2.20 5.82
N LEU A 112 -0.32 -1.33 4.96
CA LEU A 112 0.40 -0.84 3.80
C LEU A 112 1.37 0.29 4.17
N LEU A 113 0.92 1.24 5.00
CA LEU A 113 1.75 2.38 5.39
C LEU A 113 3.05 1.93 6.07
N ASP A 114 2.99 0.92 6.91
CA ASP A 114 4.17 0.39 7.61
C ASP A 114 5.18 -0.23 6.64
N LYS A 115 4.71 -0.81 5.53
CA LYS A 115 5.61 -1.37 4.52
C LYS A 115 6.31 -0.29 3.69
N LEU A 116 5.68 0.88 3.55
CA LEU A 116 6.21 1.98 2.74
C LEU A 116 7.18 2.88 3.49
N ARG A 117 7.36 2.68 4.79
CA ARG A 117 8.31 3.44 5.61
C ARG A 117 9.74 3.05 5.36
#